data_4601342a6198e9c3c5ec5f33f782c429
#
_entry.id   4601342a6198e9c3c5ec5f33f782c429
#
_cell.length_a   1.000
_cell.length_b   1.000
_cell.length_c   1.000
_cell.angle_alpha   90.00
_cell.angle_beta   90.00
_cell.angle_gamma   90.00
#
_symmetry.space_group_name_H-M   'P 1'
#
loop_
_entity.id
_entity.type
_entity.pdbx_description
1 polymer ?
#
loop_
_entity_poly.entity_id
_entity_poly.type
_entity_poly.pdbx_seq_one_letter_code
_entity_poly.pdbx_strand_id
1 'polypeptide(L)'
;DRSVSRGLGDVYKRQENICAAADILRGHSIGADEFTLSVYPASTPIYMELARNGRLADLMETGAIVKTAFCGPCFGAGDTPANNAFSIRHSTRNFPNREGSKLQNGQISSVALMDARSIAATAANKGFLTAATDCDVEFTGPTYHFDSAIYANRVFDSKGVADPEQEIQFGPNIKDWPEMVALPENLIIKVVSEIHDPVTTTDELIPSGETSSYRSNPLGLAEFALSRKDPAYVGRAKEVQKAEKAREAGECMGEALPELRDIMHKIKETYDVSKENVGVGSTIFAVKPGDGSAREQAASCQKVLGGWANIANEYATKRYRSNLINWGMLPFIIDKGELPFTNGDYIFIPKIADAVKNKATSMKAYVVNKDMKEFELKMDELTDDEREIILDGCLINYYRNH
;
A
#
# COMPACT_ATOMS: atom_id res chain seq x y z
N ASP A 1 -1.56 24.43 -35.45
CA ASP A 1 -0.91 23.27 -34.85
C ASP A 1 -1.98 22.33 -34.32
N ARG A 2 -2.18 21.25 -35.06
CA ARG A 2 -3.16 20.21 -34.71
C ARG A 2 -2.43 19.18 -33.87
N SER A 3 -2.38 19.42 -32.55
CA SER A 3 -1.96 18.36 -31.62
C SER A 3 -3.08 17.31 -31.53
N VAL A 4 -3.04 16.34 -32.41
CA VAL A 4 -3.86 15.12 -32.31
C VAL A 4 -3.35 14.42 -31.06
N SER A 5 -4.19 14.30 -30.04
CA SER A 5 -3.90 13.39 -28.95
C SER A 5 -4.02 11.97 -29.50
N ARG A 6 -2.91 11.37 -29.89
CA ARG A 6 -2.78 9.91 -30.03
C ARG A 6 -2.98 9.34 -28.65
N GLY A 7 -4.22 9.25 -28.19
CA GLY A 7 -4.44 9.17 -26.76
C GLY A 7 -5.57 8.26 -26.37
N LEU A 8 -5.49 7.93 -25.12
CA LEU A 8 -6.44 7.15 -24.38
C LEU A 8 -7.27 8.06 -23.50
N GLY A 9 -8.59 8.06 -23.66
CA GLY A 9 -9.51 8.72 -22.75
C GLY A 9 -10.13 7.73 -21.78
N ASP A 10 -10.02 7.98 -20.47
CA ASP A 10 -10.61 7.14 -19.45
C ASP A 10 -11.66 7.92 -18.64
N VAL A 11 -12.92 7.50 -18.70
CA VAL A 11 -14.00 8.05 -17.85
C VAL A 11 -14.31 7.09 -16.72
N TYR A 12 -14.23 7.62 -15.50
CA TYR A 12 -14.29 6.82 -14.27
C TYR A 12 -15.47 7.15 -13.37
N LYS A 13 -15.98 6.11 -12.72
CA LYS A 13 -16.54 6.00 -11.37
C LYS A 13 -18.00 6.33 -11.21
N ARG A 14 -18.40 7.60 -11.11
CA ARG A 14 -19.77 7.95 -10.68
C ARG A 14 -20.74 7.89 -11.84
N GLN A 15 -21.96 7.40 -11.58
CA GLN A 15 -23.04 7.35 -12.58
C GLN A 15 -23.24 8.72 -13.25
N GLU A 16 -23.29 9.80 -12.47
CA GLU A 16 -23.46 11.16 -12.98
C GLU A 16 -22.40 11.53 -14.05
N ASN A 17 -21.13 11.27 -13.76
CA ASN A 17 -20.04 11.59 -14.69
C ASN A 17 -20.13 10.78 -15.98
N ILE A 18 -20.49 9.50 -15.87
CA ILE A 18 -20.63 8.62 -17.04
C ILE A 18 -21.88 9.02 -17.86
N CYS A 19 -22.98 9.37 -17.20
CA CYS A 19 -24.17 9.86 -17.89
C CYS A 19 -23.91 11.19 -18.60
N ALA A 20 -23.21 12.12 -17.96
CA ALA A 20 -22.84 13.39 -18.59
C ALA A 20 -21.90 13.18 -19.80
N ALA A 21 -20.97 12.23 -19.71
CA ALA A 21 -20.14 11.85 -20.84
C ALA A 21 -20.98 11.25 -21.99
N ALA A 22 -21.94 10.39 -21.67
CA ALA A 22 -22.89 9.83 -22.64
C ALA A 22 -23.76 10.89 -23.30
N ASP A 23 -24.21 11.92 -22.55
CA ASP A 23 -25.01 13.04 -23.11
C ASP A 23 -24.20 13.81 -24.17
N ILE A 24 -22.90 14.05 -23.93
CA ILE A 24 -22.00 14.72 -24.89
C ILE A 24 -21.77 13.82 -26.12
N LEU A 25 -21.57 12.53 -25.90
CA LEU A 25 -21.16 11.58 -26.92
C LEU A 25 -22.32 11.08 -27.80
N ARG A 26 -23.55 11.20 -27.35
CA ARG A 26 -24.73 10.70 -28.08
C ARG A 26 -24.78 11.25 -29.48
N GLY A 27 -24.86 10.35 -30.47
CA GLY A 27 -24.89 10.68 -31.90
C GLY A 27 -23.52 11.07 -32.52
N HIS A 28 -22.46 11.01 -31.74
CA HIS A 28 -21.09 11.21 -32.20
C HIS A 28 -20.36 9.88 -32.38
N SER A 29 -19.26 9.92 -33.12
CA SER A 29 -18.29 8.83 -33.22
C SER A 29 -16.94 9.34 -32.71
N ILE A 30 -16.23 8.54 -31.92
CA ILE A 30 -14.87 8.86 -31.50
C ILE A 30 -13.85 8.72 -32.63
N GLY A 31 -14.28 8.26 -33.80
CA GLY A 31 -13.41 7.99 -34.97
C GLY A 31 -12.82 6.59 -34.92
N ALA A 32 -12.16 6.22 -36.03
CA ALA A 32 -11.46 4.94 -36.18
C ALA A 32 -9.93 5.10 -36.25
N ASP A 33 -9.43 6.28 -35.83
CA ASP A 33 -8.01 6.63 -35.90
C ASP A 33 -7.27 6.23 -34.61
N GLU A 34 -6.36 7.07 -34.17
CA GLU A 34 -5.45 6.78 -33.07
C GLU A 34 -6.05 7.04 -31.65
N PHE A 35 -7.24 7.65 -31.57
CA PHE A 35 -7.90 7.91 -30.29
C PHE A 35 -8.78 6.74 -29.89
N THR A 36 -8.68 6.32 -28.61
CA THR A 36 -9.56 5.31 -28.01
C THR A 36 -10.16 5.85 -26.72
N LEU A 37 -11.36 5.40 -26.38
CA LEU A 37 -12.06 5.77 -25.16
C LEU A 37 -12.45 4.51 -24.37
N SER A 38 -12.04 4.45 -23.10
CA SER A 38 -12.47 3.42 -22.16
C SER A 38 -13.31 4.01 -21.04
N VAL A 39 -14.37 3.31 -20.66
CA VAL A 39 -15.29 3.72 -19.62
C VAL A 39 -15.36 2.65 -18.53
N TYR A 40 -15.16 3.05 -17.27
CA TYR A 40 -15.11 2.16 -16.12
C TYR A 40 -16.13 2.57 -15.03
N PRO A 41 -17.34 1.99 -15.02
CA PRO A 41 -18.28 2.17 -13.91
C PRO A 41 -17.66 1.73 -12.58
N ALA A 42 -17.97 2.44 -11.50
CA ALA A 42 -17.33 2.19 -10.19
C ALA A 42 -17.75 0.86 -9.54
N SER A 43 -18.89 0.31 -9.95
CA SER A 43 -19.47 -0.90 -9.36
C SER A 43 -20.45 -1.58 -10.29
N THR A 44 -20.78 -2.84 -10.00
CA THR A 44 -21.82 -3.58 -10.75
C THR A 44 -23.19 -2.90 -10.67
N PRO A 45 -23.66 -2.36 -9.51
CA PRO A 45 -24.91 -1.60 -9.47
C PRO A 45 -24.95 -0.41 -10.44
N ILE A 46 -23.87 0.38 -10.51
CA ILE A 46 -23.78 1.49 -11.48
C ILE A 46 -23.81 0.97 -12.92
N TYR A 47 -23.08 -0.10 -13.22
CA TYR A 47 -23.09 -0.72 -14.53
C TYR A 47 -24.51 -1.15 -14.95
N MET A 48 -25.25 -1.76 -14.00
CA MET A 48 -26.63 -2.17 -14.22
C MET A 48 -27.56 -0.98 -14.49
N GLU A 49 -27.41 0.11 -13.74
CA GLU A 49 -28.18 1.33 -13.98
C GLU A 49 -27.91 1.95 -15.35
N LEU A 50 -26.64 1.97 -15.79
CA LEU A 50 -26.25 2.43 -17.13
C LEU A 50 -26.84 1.53 -18.23
N ALA A 51 -26.97 0.24 -17.99
CA ALA A 51 -27.63 -0.68 -18.90
C ALA A 51 -29.14 -0.43 -18.98
N ARG A 52 -29.79 -0.22 -17.84
CA ARG A 52 -31.25 0.00 -17.74
C ARG A 52 -31.69 1.34 -18.33
N ASN A 53 -30.90 2.39 -18.16
CA ASN A 53 -31.22 3.72 -18.66
C ASN A 53 -30.71 4.00 -20.09
N GLY A 54 -30.15 2.98 -20.76
CA GLY A 54 -29.68 3.06 -22.15
C GLY A 54 -28.33 3.74 -22.35
N ARG A 55 -27.72 4.30 -21.30
CA ARG A 55 -26.43 5.02 -21.42
C ARG A 55 -25.28 4.12 -21.85
N LEU A 56 -25.38 2.85 -21.53
CA LEU A 56 -24.39 1.86 -21.98
C LEU A 56 -24.42 1.71 -23.49
N ALA A 57 -25.61 1.67 -24.09
CA ALA A 57 -25.79 1.62 -25.55
C ALA A 57 -25.28 2.91 -26.21
N ASP A 58 -25.69 4.09 -25.71
CA ASP A 58 -25.22 5.39 -26.19
C ASP A 58 -23.69 5.45 -26.28
N LEU A 59 -22.98 4.97 -25.24
CA LEU A 59 -21.51 4.96 -25.21
C LEU A 59 -20.91 3.97 -26.21
N MET A 60 -21.44 2.75 -26.27
CA MET A 60 -20.89 1.70 -27.17
C MET A 60 -21.10 2.06 -28.64
N GLU A 61 -22.20 2.69 -28.98
CA GLU A 61 -22.48 3.15 -30.34
C GLU A 61 -21.46 4.19 -30.85
N THR A 62 -20.84 4.95 -29.95
CA THR A 62 -19.79 5.91 -30.31
C THR A 62 -18.44 5.25 -30.63
N GLY A 63 -18.24 3.99 -30.30
CA GLY A 63 -16.98 3.26 -30.38
C GLY A 63 -16.22 3.19 -29.03
N ALA A 64 -16.81 3.68 -27.95
CA ALA A 64 -16.22 3.56 -26.62
C ALA A 64 -16.23 2.12 -26.11
N ILE A 65 -15.19 1.72 -25.37
CA ILE A 65 -15.09 0.40 -24.76
C ILE A 65 -15.55 0.51 -23.30
N VAL A 66 -16.70 -0.08 -22.98
CA VAL A 66 -17.20 -0.09 -21.61
C VAL A 66 -16.76 -1.38 -20.91
N LYS A 67 -16.05 -1.24 -19.81
CA LYS A 67 -15.50 -2.33 -19.02
C LYS A 67 -16.21 -2.43 -17.66
N THR A 68 -16.09 -3.59 -17.02
CA THR A 68 -16.57 -3.75 -15.63
C THR A 68 -15.73 -2.96 -14.64
N ALA A 69 -16.20 -2.79 -13.41
CA ALA A 69 -15.46 -2.13 -12.35
C ALA A 69 -14.09 -2.80 -12.16
N PHE A 70 -13.03 -2.05 -12.43
CA PHE A 70 -11.66 -2.55 -12.43
C PHE A 70 -10.67 -1.46 -12.00
N CYS A 71 -9.68 -1.81 -11.20
CA CYS A 71 -8.61 -0.92 -10.80
C CYS A 71 -7.39 -1.16 -11.70
N GLY A 72 -7.40 -0.59 -12.89
CA GLY A 72 -6.40 -0.89 -13.92
C GLY A 72 -5.65 0.32 -14.48
N PRO A 73 -6.32 1.26 -15.11
CA PRO A 73 -5.63 2.32 -15.87
C PRO A 73 -4.73 3.22 -15.02
N CYS A 74 -5.06 3.45 -13.74
CA CYS A 74 -4.24 4.33 -12.90
C CYS A 74 -2.85 3.76 -12.55
N PHE A 75 -2.60 2.49 -12.80
CA PHE A 75 -1.29 1.85 -12.62
C PHE A 75 -0.85 1.01 -13.83
N GLY A 76 -1.50 1.22 -14.98
CA GLY A 76 -1.11 0.61 -16.23
C GLY A 76 -1.49 -0.85 -16.41
N ALA A 77 -2.45 -1.36 -15.66
CA ALA A 77 -3.01 -2.68 -15.89
C ALA A 77 -4.23 -2.58 -16.84
N GLY A 78 -4.00 -2.65 -18.09
CA GLY A 78 -4.97 -2.36 -19.15
C GLY A 78 -4.71 -0.99 -19.77
N ASP A 79 -5.45 -0.57 -20.75
CA ASP A 79 -5.43 0.75 -21.41
C ASP A 79 -4.08 1.49 -21.32
N THR A 80 -3.06 0.88 -21.90
CA THR A 80 -1.71 1.44 -21.92
C THR A 80 -1.57 2.28 -23.18
N PRO A 81 -1.16 3.56 -23.08
CA PRO A 81 -0.93 4.39 -24.22
C PRO A 81 0.26 3.88 -25.05
N ALA A 82 0.22 4.11 -26.36
CA ALA A 82 1.34 3.84 -27.21
C ALA A 82 2.55 4.74 -26.87
N ASN A 83 3.73 4.38 -27.38
CA ASN A 83 4.90 5.25 -27.24
C ASN A 83 4.63 6.64 -27.83
N ASN A 84 5.01 7.67 -27.13
CA ASN A 84 4.78 9.08 -27.48
C ASN A 84 3.29 9.49 -27.51
N ALA A 85 2.41 8.68 -26.92
CA ALA A 85 0.99 8.99 -26.82
C ALA A 85 0.67 9.83 -25.58
N PHE A 86 -0.43 10.55 -25.66
CA PHE A 86 -0.97 11.37 -24.59
C PHE A 86 -2.26 10.74 -24.04
N SER A 87 -2.30 10.47 -22.74
CA SER A 87 -3.45 9.90 -22.05
C SER A 87 -4.17 10.97 -21.22
N ILE A 88 -5.48 11.10 -21.40
CA ILE A 88 -6.33 11.98 -20.58
C ILE A 88 -7.25 11.14 -19.72
N ARG A 89 -7.30 11.40 -18.41
CA ARG A 89 -7.96 10.53 -17.44
C ARG A 89 -8.79 11.28 -16.43
N HIS A 90 -9.98 10.78 -16.18
CA HIS A 90 -10.77 11.12 -15.02
C HIS A 90 -10.47 10.14 -13.89
N SER A 91 -9.33 10.29 -13.25
CA SER A 91 -8.92 9.44 -12.13
C SER A 91 -8.50 10.29 -10.92
N THR A 92 -8.39 9.67 -9.73
CA THR A 92 -8.02 10.39 -8.51
C THR A 92 -6.52 10.53 -8.33
N ARG A 93 -5.72 9.88 -9.18
CA ARG A 93 -4.27 9.81 -9.01
C ARG A 93 -3.56 9.80 -10.36
N ASN A 94 -2.45 10.50 -10.37
CA ASN A 94 -1.50 10.47 -11.46
C ASN A 94 -0.11 10.19 -10.85
N PHE A 95 0.42 9.00 -11.09
CA PHE A 95 1.72 8.60 -10.60
C PHE A 95 2.73 8.59 -11.74
N PRO A 96 3.93 9.11 -11.56
CA PRO A 96 5.01 8.97 -12.53
C PRO A 96 5.31 7.49 -12.83
N ASN A 97 5.61 7.19 -14.09
CA ASN A 97 6.04 5.85 -14.55
C ASN A 97 5.02 4.71 -14.30
N ARG A 98 3.72 5.05 -14.26
CA ARG A 98 2.65 4.06 -14.05
C ARG A 98 1.72 3.88 -15.24
N GLU A 99 2.21 4.22 -16.44
CA GLU A 99 1.46 4.11 -17.68
C GLU A 99 1.69 2.76 -18.36
N GLY A 100 1.42 1.66 -17.64
CA GLY A 100 1.40 0.31 -18.18
C GLY A 100 2.70 -0.43 -18.05
N SER A 101 3.74 -0.05 -18.68
CA SER A 101 5.06 -0.65 -18.56
C SER A 101 6.06 0.41 -18.16
N LYS A 102 7.15 0.00 -17.54
CA LYS A 102 8.30 0.90 -17.35
C LYS A 102 8.77 1.36 -18.72
N LEU A 103 8.81 2.66 -18.92
CA LEU A 103 9.34 3.25 -20.13
C LEU A 103 10.81 2.84 -20.30
N GLN A 104 11.14 2.31 -21.45
CA GLN A 104 12.48 1.82 -21.79
C GLN A 104 12.87 2.35 -23.17
N ASN A 105 14.16 2.31 -23.46
CA ASN A 105 14.69 2.62 -24.79
C ASN A 105 14.25 3.99 -25.34
N GLY A 106 14.17 5.01 -24.48
CA GLY A 106 13.75 6.36 -24.90
C GLY A 106 12.26 6.52 -25.16
N GLN A 107 11.43 5.53 -24.82
CA GLN A 107 9.98 5.66 -24.89
C GLN A 107 9.48 6.73 -23.92
N ILE A 108 8.42 7.43 -24.33
CA ILE A 108 7.73 8.44 -23.51
C ILE A 108 6.23 8.22 -23.57
N SER A 109 5.56 8.49 -22.46
CA SER A 109 4.11 8.67 -22.40
C SER A 109 3.78 9.85 -21.48
N SER A 110 2.68 10.51 -21.76
CA SER A 110 2.23 11.67 -20.98
C SER A 110 0.80 11.47 -20.53
N VAL A 111 0.50 11.92 -19.30
CA VAL A 111 -0.83 11.82 -18.72
C VAL A 111 -1.29 13.17 -18.19
N ALA A 112 -2.55 13.52 -18.48
CA ALA A 112 -3.25 14.62 -17.84
C ALA A 112 -4.51 14.11 -17.11
N LEU A 113 -4.76 14.66 -15.93
CA LEU A 113 -6.05 14.48 -15.24
C LEU A 113 -7.03 15.50 -15.80
N MET A 114 -8.20 15.02 -16.23
CA MET A 114 -9.27 15.83 -16.77
C MET A 114 -10.62 15.40 -16.20
N ASP A 115 -11.62 16.27 -16.23
CA ASP A 115 -12.98 15.90 -15.90
C ASP A 115 -13.63 15.05 -17.00
N ALA A 116 -14.64 14.27 -16.62
CA ALA A 116 -15.29 13.33 -17.52
C ALA A 116 -15.96 13.99 -18.74
N ARG A 117 -16.49 15.21 -18.57
CA ARG A 117 -17.16 15.94 -19.64
C ARG A 117 -16.17 16.42 -20.68
N SER A 118 -15.01 16.97 -20.27
CA SER A 118 -13.94 17.40 -21.17
C SER A 118 -13.29 16.22 -21.89
N ILE A 119 -13.20 15.05 -21.26
CA ILE A 119 -12.76 13.81 -21.92
C ILE A 119 -13.78 13.42 -23.01
N ALA A 120 -15.09 13.47 -22.70
CA ALA A 120 -16.14 13.16 -23.66
C ALA A 120 -16.17 14.16 -24.84
N ALA A 121 -16.00 15.46 -24.57
CA ALA A 121 -15.88 16.50 -25.59
C ALA A 121 -14.69 16.25 -26.52
N THR A 122 -13.55 15.91 -25.96
CA THR A 122 -12.35 15.53 -26.70
C THR A 122 -12.59 14.28 -27.55
N ALA A 123 -13.29 13.29 -27.01
CA ALA A 123 -13.65 12.06 -27.73
C ALA A 123 -14.63 12.32 -28.90
N ALA A 124 -15.67 13.14 -28.65
CA ALA A 124 -16.62 13.57 -29.71
C ALA A 124 -15.90 14.31 -30.84
N ASN A 125 -14.84 15.04 -30.51
CA ASN A 125 -13.97 15.72 -31.46
C ASN A 125 -12.77 14.86 -31.93
N LYS A 126 -12.93 13.53 -31.92
CA LYS A 126 -11.96 12.54 -32.43
C LYS A 126 -10.54 12.67 -31.86
N GLY A 127 -10.44 12.97 -30.58
CA GLY A 127 -9.18 13.10 -29.86
C GLY A 127 -8.54 14.50 -29.88
N PHE A 128 -9.14 15.49 -30.50
CA PHE A 128 -8.69 16.88 -30.39
C PHE A 128 -9.11 17.46 -29.04
N LEU A 129 -8.17 17.91 -28.26
CA LEU A 129 -8.44 18.48 -26.92
C LEU A 129 -9.51 19.58 -27.01
N THR A 130 -10.62 19.34 -26.33
CA THR A 130 -11.82 20.18 -26.38
C THR A 130 -12.35 20.35 -24.96
N ALA A 131 -12.67 21.57 -24.58
CA ALA A 131 -13.28 21.83 -23.29
C ALA A 131 -14.78 21.45 -23.31
N ALA A 132 -15.28 20.97 -22.17
CA ALA A 132 -16.71 20.66 -22.03
C ALA A 132 -17.59 21.92 -22.19
N THR A 133 -17.07 23.10 -21.91
CA THR A 133 -17.73 24.40 -22.09
C THR A 133 -18.00 24.74 -23.56
N ASP A 134 -17.32 24.09 -24.47
CA ASP A 134 -17.47 24.30 -25.91
C ASP A 134 -18.59 23.39 -26.52
N CYS A 135 -19.22 22.57 -25.65
CA CYS A 135 -20.31 21.68 -26.04
C CYS A 135 -21.65 22.32 -25.59
N ASP A 136 -22.57 22.48 -26.55
CA ASP A 136 -23.96 22.88 -26.24
C ASP A 136 -24.80 21.62 -25.99
N VAL A 137 -24.76 21.12 -24.74
CA VAL A 137 -25.41 19.87 -24.32
C VAL A 137 -26.19 20.09 -23.02
N GLU A 138 -27.46 19.70 -23.05
CA GLU A 138 -28.27 19.61 -21.83
C GLU A 138 -27.95 18.29 -21.11
N PHE A 139 -27.48 18.40 -19.86
CA PHE A 139 -27.15 17.26 -19.04
C PHE A 139 -28.40 16.70 -18.34
N THR A 140 -28.66 15.42 -18.57
CA THR A 140 -29.73 14.69 -17.87
C THR A 140 -29.15 14.11 -16.57
N GLY A 141 -29.50 14.72 -15.44
CA GLY A 141 -29.10 14.21 -14.12
C GLY A 141 -29.72 12.82 -13.83
N PRO A 142 -28.92 11.76 -13.68
CA PRO A 142 -29.47 10.43 -13.44
C PRO A 142 -29.99 10.31 -11.98
N THR A 143 -31.10 9.61 -11.80
CA THR A 143 -31.51 9.11 -10.47
C THR A 143 -30.90 7.73 -10.27
N TYR A 144 -30.22 7.52 -9.16
CA TYR A 144 -29.63 6.22 -8.83
C TYR A 144 -30.62 5.37 -8.02
N HIS A 145 -30.84 4.14 -8.46
CA HIS A 145 -31.64 3.16 -7.75
C HIS A 145 -30.75 1.93 -7.44
N PHE A 146 -30.55 1.66 -6.17
CA PHE A 146 -29.84 0.46 -5.76
C PHE A 146 -30.74 -0.76 -5.88
N ASP A 147 -30.30 -1.74 -6.66
CA ASP A 147 -30.95 -3.04 -6.79
C ASP A 147 -30.15 -4.10 -6.01
N SER A 148 -30.71 -4.55 -4.90
CA SER A 148 -30.09 -5.57 -4.05
C SER A 148 -29.99 -6.96 -4.71
N ALA A 149 -30.80 -7.23 -5.74
CA ALA A 149 -30.80 -8.53 -6.44
C ALA A 149 -29.41 -8.89 -7.00
N ILE A 150 -28.61 -7.89 -7.39
CA ILE A 150 -27.24 -8.08 -7.85
C ILE A 150 -26.38 -8.83 -6.84
N TYR A 151 -26.52 -8.50 -5.56
CA TYR A 151 -25.79 -9.15 -4.47
C TYR A 151 -26.53 -10.36 -3.92
N ALA A 152 -27.85 -10.29 -3.79
CA ALA A 152 -28.66 -11.41 -3.31
C ALA A 152 -28.47 -12.70 -4.13
N ASN A 153 -28.20 -12.56 -5.44
CA ASN A 153 -27.96 -13.70 -6.33
C ASN A 153 -26.49 -14.14 -6.43
N ARG A 154 -25.57 -13.46 -5.74
CA ARG A 154 -24.11 -13.74 -5.86
C ARG A 154 -23.41 -13.97 -4.53
N VAL A 155 -23.92 -13.39 -3.47
CA VAL A 155 -23.27 -13.36 -2.15
C VAL A 155 -24.18 -14.12 -1.18
N PHE A 156 -23.62 -15.07 -0.47
CA PHE A 156 -24.30 -15.72 0.63
C PHE A 156 -24.62 -14.69 1.72
N ASP A 157 -25.87 -14.66 2.15
CA ASP A 157 -26.35 -13.77 3.21
C ASP A 157 -26.95 -14.63 4.33
N SER A 158 -26.27 -14.70 5.46
CA SER A 158 -26.71 -15.41 6.66
C SER A 158 -27.91 -14.78 7.37
N LYS A 159 -28.41 -13.64 6.88
CA LYS A 159 -29.50 -12.86 7.52
C LYS A 159 -29.19 -12.45 8.96
N GLY A 160 -27.91 -12.28 9.28
CA GLY A 160 -27.45 -11.95 10.62
C GLY A 160 -27.48 -13.14 11.61
N VAL A 161 -27.71 -14.36 11.13
CA VAL A 161 -27.64 -15.55 11.96
C VAL A 161 -26.21 -16.07 11.94
N ALA A 162 -25.55 -16.06 13.12
CA ALA A 162 -24.24 -16.64 13.28
C ALA A 162 -24.33 -18.19 13.30
N ASP A 163 -23.43 -18.83 12.62
CA ASP A 163 -23.22 -20.27 12.68
C ASP A 163 -21.77 -20.54 13.15
N PRO A 164 -21.57 -20.78 14.46
CA PRO A 164 -20.24 -20.99 15.02
C PRO A 164 -19.58 -22.31 14.56
N GLU A 165 -20.37 -23.25 14.05
CA GLU A 165 -19.88 -24.54 13.54
C GLU A 165 -19.48 -24.49 12.05
N GLN A 166 -19.71 -23.35 11.40
CA GLN A 166 -19.37 -23.19 9.99
C GLN A 166 -17.84 -23.16 9.81
N GLU A 167 -17.31 -24.18 9.13
CA GLU A 167 -15.89 -24.19 8.75
C GLU A 167 -15.57 -23.14 7.69
N ILE A 168 -14.47 -22.44 7.91
CA ILE A 168 -13.89 -21.54 6.92
C ILE A 168 -12.93 -22.33 6.04
N GLN A 169 -13.26 -22.46 4.74
CA GLN A 169 -12.40 -23.11 3.76
C GLN A 169 -11.66 -22.06 2.94
N PHE A 170 -10.34 -22.06 3.05
CA PHE A 170 -9.50 -21.17 2.25
C PHE A 170 -9.32 -21.69 0.83
N GLY A 171 -9.33 -20.77 -0.14
CA GLY A 171 -8.90 -21.07 -1.51
C GLY A 171 -7.40 -21.45 -1.58
N PRO A 172 -6.94 -21.97 -2.74
CA PRO A 172 -5.59 -22.57 -2.86
C PRO A 172 -4.43 -21.64 -2.45
N ASN A 173 -4.55 -20.35 -2.65
CA ASN A 173 -3.51 -19.36 -2.33
C ASN A 173 -3.91 -18.39 -1.21
N ILE A 174 -4.91 -18.75 -0.42
CA ILE A 174 -5.30 -17.97 0.77
C ILE A 174 -4.66 -18.63 1.99
N LYS A 175 -3.94 -17.84 2.77
CA LYS A 175 -3.29 -18.25 4.02
C LYS A 175 -3.65 -17.28 5.13
N ASP A 176 -3.73 -17.82 6.33
CA ASP A 176 -3.94 -17.01 7.53
C ASP A 176 -2.70 -16.17 7.86
N TRP A 177 -2.92 -15.13 8.65
CA TRP A 177 -1.83 -14.34 9.21
C TRP A 177 -1.07 -15.16 10.23
N PRO A 178 0.26 -15.01 10.31
CA PRO A 178 1.00 -15.56 11.44
C PRO A 178 0.57 -14.88 12.74
N GLU A 179 0.75 -15.56 13.86
CA GLU A 179 0.54 -14.95 15.16
C GLU A 179 1.46 -13.75 15.36
N MET A 180 0.90 -12.69 15.93
CA MET A 180 1.60 -11.45 16.25
C MET A 180 1.70 -11.33 17.77
N VAL A 181 2.90 -11.06 18.26
CA VAL A 181 3.15 -10.93 19.69
C VAL A 181 3.03 -9.48 20.15
N ALA A 182 2.70 -9.29 21.42
CA ALA A 182 2.67 -7.98 22.07
C ALA A 182 4.06 -7.34 22.12
N LEU A 183 4.11 -6.00 22.20
CA LEU A 183 5.37 -5.28 22.32
C LEU A 183 6.09 -5.69 23.62
N PRO A 184 7.34 -6.18 23.57
CA PRO A 184 8.10 -6.54 24.75
C PRO A 184 8.52 -5.31 25.56
N GLU A 185 8.87 -5.50 26.82
CA GLU A 185 9.33 -4.42 27.71
C GLU A 185 10.55 -3.69 27.14
N ASN A 186 11.53 -4.45 26.67
CA ASN A 186 12.75 -3.96 26.02
C ASN A 186 12.87 -4.56 24.62
N LEU A 187 13.50 -3.85 23.70
CA LEU A 187 13.58 -4.28 22.31
C LEU A 187 15.02 -4.22 21.79
N ILE A 188 15.43 -5.29 21.11
CA ILE A 188 16.64 -5.32 20.28
C ILE A 188 16.19 -5.40 18.83
N ILE A 189 16.63 -4.46 18.00
CA ILE A 189 16.36 -4.48 16.56
C ILE A 189 17.66 -4.51 15.77
N LYS A 190 17.77 -5.44 14.81
CA LYS A 190 18.87 -5.48 13.86
C LYS A 190 18.51 -4.63 12.65
N VAL A 191 19.39 -3.74 12.25
CA VAL A 191 19.25 -3.00 10.98
C VAL A 191 19.55 -3.98 9.84
N VAL A 192 18.52 -4.31 9.06
CA VAL A 192 18.62 -5.33 7.99
C VAL A 192 18.54 -4.75 6.58
N SER A 193 18.27 -3.46 6.47
CA SER A 193 18.39 -2.70 5.21
C SER A 193 18.56 -1.22 5.50
N GLU A 194 19.31 -0.54 4.64
CA GLU A 194 19.63 0.88 4.74
C GLU A 194 19.48 1.52 3.35
N ILE A 195 18.50 2.44 3.22
CA ILE A 195 18.08 3.03 1.94
C ILE A 195 18.26 4.54 1.99
N HIS A 196 19.20 5.05 1.19
CA HIS A 196 19.56 6.47 1.15
C HIS A 196 18.90 7.27 0.02
N ASP A 197 18.05 6.65 -0.79
CA ASP A 197 17.30 7.37 -1.81
C ASP A 197 16.41 8.45 -1.17
N PRO A 198 16.28 9.63 -1.79
CA PRO A 198 15.49 10.72 -1.24
C PRO A 198 14.04 10.35 -0.91
N VAL A 199 13.46 9.43 -1.67
CA VAL A 199 12.12 8.87 -1.46
C VAL A 199 12.16 7.38 -1.79
N THR A 200 11.55 6.56 -0.93
CA THR A 200 11.34 5.13 -1.19
C THR A 200 9.86 4.87 -1.40
N THR A 201 9.51 4.42 -2.59
CA THR A 201 8.12 4.15 -2.94
C THR A 201 7.61 2.86 -2.32
N THR A 202 6.28 2.74 -2.18
CA THR A 202 5.66 1.48 -1.72
C THR A 202 5.88 0.34 -2.71
N ASP A 203 6.12 0.63 -4.00
CA ASP A 203 6.42 -0.38 -5.01
C ASP A 203 7.87 -0.91 -4.92
N GLU A 204 8.78 -0.11 -4.35
CA GLU A 204 10.13 -0.56 -3.98
C GLU A 204 10.12 -1.37 -2.68
N LEU A 205 9.26 -1.01 -1.72
CA LEU A 205 9.06 -1.78 -0.48
C LEU A 205 8.39 -3.12 -0.75
N ILE A 206 7.39 -3.15 -1.65
CA ILE A 206 6.69 -4.35 -2.09
C ILE A 206 6.19 -4.18 -3.54
N PRO A 207 6.67 -4.95 -4.51
CA PRO A 207 6.30 -4.78 -5.92
C PRO A 207 4.87 -5.27 -6.18
N SER A 208 3.89 -4.40 -6.01
CA SER A 208 2.46 -4.74 -5.98
C SER A 208 1.90 -5.31 -7.28
N GLY A 209 2.50 -5.00 -8.43
CA GLY A 209 2.09 -5.55 -9.73
C GLY A 209 2.46 -7.02 -9.87
N GLU A 210 3.71 -7.37 -9.59
CA GLU A 210 4.26 -8.73 -9.73
C GLU A 210 3.68 -9.70 -8.69
N THR A 211 3.29 -9.17 -7.53
CA THR A 211 2.84 -9.96 -6.38
C THR A 211 1.33 -10.04 -6.23
N SER A 212 0.57 -9.65 -7.25
CA SER A 212 -0.90 -9.55 -7.18
C SER A 212 -1.58 -10.87 -6.79
N SER A 213 -1.02 -12.02 -7.20
CA SER A 213 -1.54 -13.35 -6.86
C SER A 213 -1.31 -13.77 -5.40
N TYR A 214 -0.42 -13.09 -4.69
CA TYR A 214 -0.10 -13.39 -3.29
C TYR A 214 -0.81 -12.50 -2.27
N ARG A 215 -1.71 -11.60 -2.69
CA ARG A 215 -2.34 -10.61 -1.79
C ARG A 215 -3.10 -11.21 -0.61
N SER A 216 -3.61 -12.43 -0.76
CA SER A 216 -4.30 -13.16 0.31
C SER A 216 -3.40 -14.24 0.96
N ASN A 217 -2.09 -14.14 0.78
CA ASN A 217 -1.10 -15.02 1.36
C ASN A 217 0.03 -14.18 1.96
N PRO A 218 -0.11 -13.74 3.22
CA PRO A 218 0.85 -12.82 3.85
C PRO A 218 2.29 -13.34 3.85
N LEU A 219 2.46 -14.63 4.12
CA LEU A 219 3.77 -15.28 4.13
C LEU A 219 4.40 -15.30 2.74
N GLY A 220 3.62 -15.70 1.72
CA GLY A 220 4.08 -15.73 0.33
C GLY A 220 4.35 -14.31 -0.22
N LEU A 221 3.53 -13.33 0.15
CA LEU A 221 3.72 -11.95 -0.26
C LEU A 221 5.01 -11.36 0.33
N ALA A 222 5.29 -11.63 1.61
CA ALA A 222 6.44 -11.10 2.32
C ALA A 222 7.79 -11.51 1.68
N GLU A 223 7.84 -12.64 0.96
CA GLU A 223 9.05 -13.08 0.23
C GLU A 223 9.51 -12.10 -0.85
N PHE A 224 8.66 -11.18 -1.27
CA PHE A 224 8.98 -10.16 -2.27
C PHE A 224 9.32 -8.79 -1.66
N ALA A 225 9.33 -8.68 -0.32
CA ALA A 225 9.65 -7.41 0.34
C ALA A 225 11.05 -6.93 -0.06
N LEU A 226 11.14 -5.67 -0.48
CA LEU A 226 12.37 -5.03 -0.96
C LEU A 226 13.11 -5.75 -2.12
N SER A 227 12.47 -6.72 -2.79
CA SER A 227 13.12 -7.54 -3.82
C SER A 227 13.77 -6.74 -4.96
N ARG A 228 13.24 -5.55 -5.26
CA ARG A 228 13.79 -4.65 -6.28
C ARG A 228 14.87 -3.70 -5.76
N LYS A 229 14.91 -3.47 -4.44
CA LYS A 229 15.78 -2.46 -3.82
C LYS A 229 16.95 -3.10 -3.08
N ASP A 230 16.66 -4.12 -2.31
CA ASP A 230 17.60 -4.87 -1.50
C ASP A 230 17.21 -6.35 -1.47
N PRO A 231 17.56 -7.12 -2.51
CA PRO A 231 17.14 -8.53 -2.63
C PRO A 231 17.57 -9.44 -1.47
N ALA A 232 18.60 -9.05 -0.71
CA ALA A 232 19.06 -9.81 0.45
C ALA A 232 18.28 -9.52 1.74
N TYR A 233 17.38 -8.51 1.74
CA TYR A 233 16.60 -8.09 2.90
C TYR A 233 15.82 -9.24 3.54
N VAL A 234 15.07 -10.00 2.75
CA VAL A 234 14.22 -11.09 3.23
C VAL A 234 15.03 -12.14 3.99
N GLY A 235 16.20 -12.52 3.44
CA GLY A 235 17.10 -13.47 4.09
C GLY A 235 17.58 -12.98 5.45
N ARG A 236 18.05 -11.72 5.53
CA ARG A 236 18.53 -11.12 6.77
C ARG A 236 17.41 -10.95 7.82
N ALA A 237 16.23 -10.54 7.40
CA ALA A 237 15.08 -10.39 8.30
C ALA A 237 14.64 -11.75 8.89
N LYS A 238 14.59 -12.80 8.07
CA LYS A 238 14.27 -14.15 8.52
C LYS A 238 15.28 -14.74 9.50
N GLU A 239 16.55 -14.42 9.35
CA GLU A 239 17.58 -14.84 10.32
C GLU A 239 17.28 -14.25 11.69
N VAL A 240 16.95 -12.97 11.77
CA VAL A 240 16.57 -12.31 13.01
C VAL A 240 15.26 -12.89 13.57
N GLN A 241 14.27 -13.13 12.70
CA GLN A 241 12.99 -13.71 13.10
C GLN A 241 13.14 -15.10 13.74
N LYS A 242 14.10 -15.91 13.31
CA LYS A 242 14.37 -17.21 13.92
C LYS A 242 14.74 -17.08 15.40
N ALA A 243 15.49 -16.04 15.76
CA ALA A 243 15.86 -15.80 17.16
C ALA A 243 14.67 -15.39 18.01
N GLU A 244 13.75 -14.56 17.49
CA GLU A 244 12.52 -14.22 18.19
C GLU A 244 11.61 -15.44 18.39
N LYS A 245 11.43 -16.26 17.36
CA LYS A 245 10.67 -17.50 17.46
C LYS A 245 11.26 -18.48 18.46
N ALA A 246 12.59 -18.59 18.54
CA ALA A 246 13.27 -19.40 19.56
C ALA A 246 12.97 -18.85 20.97
N ARG A 247 13.01 -17.52 21.13
CA ARG A 247 12.65 -16.87 22.40
C ARG A 247 11.21 -17.17 22.83
N GLU A 248 10.26 -17.03 21.90
CA GLU A 248 8.83 -17.32 22.13
C GLU A 248 8.59 -18.78 22.50
N ALA A 249 9.37 -19.70 21.90
CA ALA A 249 9.36 -21.12 22.24
C ALA A 249 10.08 -21.44 23.57
N GLY A 250 10.63 -20.44 24.27
CA GLY A 250 11.40 -20.64 25.49
C GLY A 250 12.85 -21.11 25.27
N GLU A 251 13.27 -21.19 24.00
CA GLU A 251 14.62 -21.62 23.60
C GLU A 251 15.64 -20.46 23.68
N CYS A 252 16.90 -20.79 23.44
CA CYS A 252 17.99 -19.81 23.52
C CYS A 252 18.12 -19.06 22.17
N MET A 253 17.84 -17.74 22.16
CA MET A 253 18.03 -16.87 20.98
C MET A 253 19.42 -16.96 20.37
N GLY A 254 20.46 -17.12 21.20
CA GLY A 254 21.86 -17.22 20.75
C GLY A 254 22.22 -18.55 20.11
N GLU A 255 21.34 -19.55 20.11
CA GLU A 255 21.51 -20.76 19.28
C GLU A 255 20.98 -20.52 17.87
N ALA A 256 19.85 -19.82 17.76
CA ALA A 256 19.26 -19.46 16.48
C ALA A 256 20.06 -18.35 15.76
N LEU A 257 20.62 -17.39 16.51
CA LEU A 257 21.44 -16.30 16.00
C LEU A 257 22.62 -16.05 16.95
N PRO A 258 23.80 -16.64 16.69
CA PRO A 258 24.96 -16.64 17.61
C PRO A 258 25.43 -15.27 18.06
N GLU A 259 25.33 -14.25 17.22
CA GLU A 259 25.71 -12.86 17.55
C GLU A 259 24.95 -12.32 18.77
N LEU A 260 23.73 -12.78 18.99
CA LEU A 260 22.92 -12.32 20.12
C LEU A 260 23.48 -12.73 21.50
N ARG A 261 24.38 -13.69 21.57
CA ARG A 261 25.07 -14.02 22.85
C ARG A 261 25.89 -12.84 23.34
N ASP A 262 26.72 -12.29 22.46
CA ASP A 262 27.59 -11.16 22.79
C ASP A 262 26.76 -9.88 22.99
N ILE A 263 25.75 -9.67 22.15
CA ILE A 263 24.82 -8.54 22.25
C ILE A 263 24.10 -8.56 23.61
N MET A 264 23.52 -9.69 23.99
CA MET A 264 22.83 -9.84 25.28
C MET A 264 23.80 -9.72 26.47
N HIS A 265 25.02 -10.26 26.35
CA HIS A 265 26.04 -10.11 27.40
C HIS A 265 26.37 -8.63 27.62
N LYS A 266 26.61 -7.88 26.55
CA LYS A 266 26.94 -6.45 26.63
C LYS A 266 25.80 -5.61 27.20
N ILE A 267 24.57 -5.89 26.84
CA ILE A 267 23.40 -5.19 27.40
C ILE A 267 23.28 -5.47 28.91
N LYS A 268 23.48 -6.72 29.32
CA LYS A 268 23.41 -7.13 30.74
C LYS A 268 24.46 -6.47 31.65
N GLU A 269 25.52 -5.92 31.14
CA GLU A 269 26.49 -5.16 31.93
C GLU A 269 25.86 -3.89 32.55
N THR A 270 24.80 -3.35 31.94
CA THR A 270 24.19 -2.07 32.33
C THR A 270 22.69 -2.19 32.63
N TYR A 271 22.00 -3.13 31.98
CA TYR A 271 20.53 -3.26 32.09
C TYR A 271 20.14 -4.65 32.57
N ASP A 272 19.11 -4.69 33.42
CA ASP A 272 18.50 -5.95 33.87
C ASP A 272 17.57 -6.48 32.77
N VAL A 273 18.14 -7.25 31.86
CA VAL A 273 17.42 -7.86 30.71
C VAL A 273 17.56 -9.37 30.74
N SER A 274 16.48 -10.03 30.35
CA SER A 274 16.40 -11.49 30.20
C SER A 274 15.64 -11.83 28.93
N LYS A 275 15.59 -13.11 28.58
CA LYS A 275 14.80 -13.56 27.44
C LYS A 275 13.28 -13.35 27.62
N GLU A 276 12.83 -13.16 28.83
CA GLU A 276 11.42 -12.93 29.18
C GLU A 276 10.99 -11.48 28.94
N ASN A 277 11.90 -10.50 29.14
CA ASN A 277 11.56 -9.08 29.06
C ASN A 277 12.20 -8.34 27.88
N VAL A 278 12.91 -9.05 26.99
CA VAL A 278 13.49 -8.46 25.77
C VAL A 278 13.02 -9.20 24.53
N GLY A 279 12.49 -8.47 23.55
CA GLY A 279 12.19 -9.00 22.23
C GLY A 279 13.27 -8.68 21.23
N VAL A 280 13.32 -9.47 20.17
CA VAL A 280 14.28 -9.32 19.07
C VAL A 280 13.56 -9.20 17.74
N GLY A 281 13.97 -8.28 16.89
CA GLY A 281 13.42 -8.16 15.55
C GLY A 281 14.25 -7.34 14.61
N SER A 282 13.71 -7.07 13.45
CA SER A 282 14.39 -6.32 12.41
C SER A 282 13.85 -4.89 12.26
N THR A 283 14.66 -4.03 11.70
CA THR A 283 14.30 -2.69 11.27
C THR A 283 14.95 -2.36 9.93
N ILE A 284 14.34 -1.45 9.19
CA ILE A 284 14.98 -0.79 8.06
C ILE A 284 15.21 0.68 8.39
N PHE A 285 16.25 1.26 7.80
CA PHE A 285 16.37 2.70 7.65
C PHE A 285 16.02 3.10 6.22
N ALA A 286 15.24 4.17 6.06
CA ALA A 286 15.01 4.83 4.78
C ALA A 286 14.79 6.33 4.98
N VAL A 287 15.33 7.17 4.08
CA VAL A 287 15.22 8.64 4.20
C VAL A 287 13.76 9.08 4.26
N LYS A 288 12.93 8.62 3.32
CA LYS A 288 11.51 8.99 3.23
C LYS A 288 10.69 7.86 2.62
N PRO A 289 10.36 6.83 3.41
CA PRO A 289 9.61 5.66 2.91
C PRO A 289 8.11 5.91 2.82
N GLY A 290 7.44 5.14 1.94
CA GLY A 290 5.99 4.97 1.92
C GLY A 290 5.24 5.85 0.94
N ASP A 291 5.89 6.38 -0.09
CA ASP A 291 5.19 7.04 -1.19
C ASP A 291 4.55 6.00 -2.11
N GLY A 292 3.24 6.11 -2.34
CA GLY A 292 2.51 5.20 -3.23
C GLY A 292 1.20 4.68 -2.67
N SER A 293 0.69 3.57 -3.25
CA SER A 293 -0.63 3.01 -2.95
C SER A 293 -0.62 1.78 -2.06
N ALA A 294 0.39 0.90 -2.20
CA ALA A 294 0.48 -0.39 -1.51
C ALA A 294 1.06 -0.25 -0.08
N ARG A 295 0.60 0.75 0.67
CA ARG A 295 1.15 1.12 1.99
C ARG A 295 0.94 0.05 3.04
N GLU A 296 -0.21 -0.60 2.99
CA GLU A 296 -0.56 -1.66 3.90
C GLU A 296 0.38 -2.86 3.69
N GLN A 297 0.51 -3.37 2.46
CA GLN A 297 1.42 -4.48 2.18
C GLN A 297 2.88 -4.12 2.44
N ALA A 298 3.28 -2.86 2.20
CA ALA A 298 4.63 -2.39 2.51
C ALA A 298 4.97 -2.45 4.00
N ALA A 299 3.97 -2.30 4.88
CA ALA A 299 4.13 -2.44 6.33
C ALA A 299 3.97 -3.90 6.78
N SER A 300 2.87 -4.56 6.38
CA SER A 300 2.56 -5.93 6.82
C SER A 300 3.63 -6.95 6.42
N CYS A 301 4.21 -6.84 5.22
CA CYS A 301 5.27 -7.74 4.79
C CYS A 301 6.52 -7.66 5.68
N GLN A 302 6.87 -6.47 6.15
CA GLN A 302 7.98 -6.31 7.10
C GLN A 302 7.63 -6.94 8.46
N LYS A 303 6.41 -6.72 8.96
CA LYS A 303 5.95 -7.33 10.23
C LYS A 303 5.95 -8.85 10.14
N VAL A 304 5.44 -9.42 9.06
CA VAL A 304 5.43 -10.87 8.81
C VAL A 304 6.84 -11.47 8.83
N LEU A 305 7.84 -10.70 8.43
CA LEU A 305 9.27 -11.09 8.47
C LEU A 305 9.96 -10.75 9.81
N GLY A 306 9.20 -10.41 10.85
CA GLY A 306 9.76 -10.08 12.17
C GLY A 306 10.21 -8.63 12.34
N GLY A 307 9.69 -7.72 11.50
CA GLY A 307 9.93 -6.28 11.65
C GLY A 307 9.22 -5.69 12.87
N TRP A 308 9.94 -4.93 13.70
CA TRP A 308 9.41 -4.21 14.85
C TRP A 308 9.37 -2.71 14.68
N ALA A 309 10.16 -2.18 13.75
CA ALA A 309 10.25 -0.74 13.54
C ALA A 309 10.62 -0.40 12.10
N ASN A 310 10.34 0.83 11.71
CA ASN A 310 11.06 1.55 10.68
C ASN A 310 11.75 2.74 11.32
N ILE A 311 12.95 3.07 10.87
CA ILE A 311 13.66 4.30 11.22
C ILE A 311 13.74 5.15 9.95
N ALA A 312 13.26 6.40 10.01
CA ALA A 312 13.22 7.29 8.86
C ALA A 312 13.63 8.72 9.26
N ASN A 313 14.06 9.54 8.29
CA ASN A 313 14.16 10.99 8.56
C ASN A 313 12.78 11.65 8.49
N GLU A 314 11.89 11.15 7.65
CA GLU A 314 10.48 11.52 7.57
C GLU A 314 9.68 10.43 6.87
N TYR A 315 8.37 10.39 7.07
CA TYR A 315 7.48 9.48 6.35
C TYR A 315 6.82 10.19 5.17
N ALA A 316 6.86 9.58 3.98
CA ALA A 316 6.32 10.18 2.76
C ALA A 316 4.81 10.46 2.88
N THR A 317 4.07 9.65 3.64
CA THR A 317 2.65 9.86 3.89
C THR A 317 2.26 9.46 5.31
N LYS A 318 1.33 10.21 5.91
CA LYS A 318 0.70 9.83 7.18
C LYS A 318 0.08 8.43 7.13
N ARG A 319 -0.44 8.02 5.97
CA ARG A 319 -1.07 6.70 5.81
C ARG A 319 -0.08 5.54 5.92
N TYR A 320 1.15 5.69 5.43
CA TYR A 320 2.17 4.65 5.61
C TYR A 320 2.56 4.52 7.08
N ARG A 321 2.78 5.65 7.77
CA ARG A 321 3.00 5.68 9.21
C ARG A 321 1.87 4.98 9.99
N SER A 322 0.61 5.30 9.68
CA SER A 322 -0.54 4.64 10.31
C SER A 322 -0.60 3.13 10.01
N ASN A 323 -0.19 2.70 8.82
CA ASN A 323 -0.12 1.25 8.53
C ASN A 323 1.00 0.55 9.33
N LEU A 324 2.14 1.18 9.56
CA LEU A 324 3.15 0.64 10.48
C LEU A 324 2.55 0.43 11.87
N ILE A 325 1.87 1.44 12.40
CA ILE A 325 1.19 1.39 13.71
C ILE A 325 0.16 0.27 13.76
N ASN A 326 -0.70 0.16 12.74
CA ASN A 326 -1.71 -0.90 12.68
C ASN A 326 -1.11 -2.32 12.71
N TRP A 327 0.12 -2.47 12.25
CA TRP A 327 0.89 -3.70 12.36
C TRP A 327 1.78 -3.77 13.60
N GLY A 328 1.57 -2.88 14.58
CA GLY A 328 2.33 -2.86 15.83
C GLY A 328 3.80 -2.52 15.64
N MET A 329 4.15 -1.87 14.53
CA MET A 329 5.52 -1.44 14.26
C MET A 329 5.73 -0.01 14.70
N LEU A 330 6.88 0.25 15.29
CA LEU A 330 7.29 1.56 15.80
C LEU A 330 7.79 2.46 14.66
N PRO A 331 7.12 3.59 14.38
CA PRO A 331 7.50 4.50 13.30
C PRO A 331 8.50 5.55 13.80
N PHE A 332 9.73 5.13 14.03
CA PHE A 332 10.76 6.03 14.53
C PHE A 332 11.22 7.07 13.51
N ILE A 333 11.59 8.23 14.04
CA ILE A 333 12.22 9.33 13.31
C ILE A 333 13.61 9.58 13.88
N ILE A 334 14.58 9.79 13.00
CA ILE A 334 15.93 10.23 13.33
C ILE A 334 16.26 11.49 12.55
N ASP A 335 16.96 12.45 13.17
CA ASP A 335 17.35 13.67 12.51
C ASP A 335 18.26 13.41 11.30
N LYS A 336 18.19 14.28 10.30
CA LYS A 336 19.06 14.21 9.12
C LYS A 336 20.51 14.43 9.55
N GLY A 337 21.41 13.65 9.00
CA GLY A 337 22.83 13.73 9.29
C GLY A 337 23.51 12.37 9.15
N GLU A 338 24.66 12.23 9.76
CA GLU A 338 25.39 10.96 9.83
C GLU A 338 24.66 9.99 10.77
N LEU A 339 24.35 8.80 10.27
CA LEU A 339 23.66 7.79 11.05
C LEU A 339 24.61 7.19 12.12
N PRO A 340 24.12 6.97 13.35
CA PRO A 340 24.91 6.32 14.39
C PRO A 340 25.12 4.82 14.12
N PHE A 341 24.36 4.23 13.25
CA PHE A 341 24.33 2.82 12.90
C PHE A 341 24.51 2.59 11.39
N THR A 342 24.76 1.34 11.01
CA THR A 342 24.80 0.86 9.63
C THR A 342 24.07 -0.47 9.50
N ASN A 343 23.84 -0.93 8.28
CA ASN A 343 23.25 -2.25 8.02
C ASN A 343 24.05 -3.36 8.73
N GLY A 344 23.36 -4.20 9.49
CA GLY A 344 23.94 -5.25 10.33
C GLY A 344 24.09 -4.88 11.81
N ASP A 345 24.03 -3.61 12.18
CA ASP A 345 24.13 -3.17 13.56
C ASP A 345 22.90 -3.55 14.40
N TYR A 346 23.12 -3.76 15.71
CA TYR A 346 22.11 -4.05 16.69
C TYR A 346 21.82 -2.81 17.53
N ILE A 347 20.55 -2.41 17.56
CA ILE A 347 20.06 -1.28 18.34
C ILE A 347 19.24 -1.81 19.51
N PHE A 348 19.62 -1.43 20.72
CA PHE A 348 18.88 -1.73 21.93
C PHE A 348 18.06 -0.50 22.37
N ILE A 349 16.78 -0.73 22.66
CA ILE A 349 15.84 0.29 23.11
C ILE A 349 15.25 -0.17 24.46
N PRO A 350 15.78 0.33 25.58
CA PRO A 350 15.30 -0.05 26.89
C PRO A 350 13.92 0.53 27.18
N LYS A 351 13.07 -0.20 27.91
CA LYS A 351 11.76 0.21 28.41
C LYS A 351 10.84 0.80 27.34
N ILE A 352 10.89 0.23 26.14
CA ILE A 352 10.11 0.74 25.00
C ILE A 352 8.60 0.67 25.26
N ALA A 353 8.10 -0.40 25.91
CA ALA A 353 6.70 -0.51 26.25
C ALA A 353 6.26 0.61 27.22
N ASP A 354 7.08 0.93 28.23
CA ASP A 354 6.81 2.04 29.14
C ASP A 354 6.86 3.39 28.42
N ALA A 355 7.80 3.59 27.50
CA ALA A 355 7.88 4.80 26.70
C ALA A 355 6.59 5.01 25.88
N VAL A 356 6.07 3.97 25.21
CA VAL A 356 4.80 4.02 24.47
C VAL A 356 3.63 4.31 25.41
N LYS A 357 3.52 3.63 26.56
CA LYS A 357 2.46 3.85 27.56
C LYS A 357 2.47 5.28 28.10
N ASN A 358 3.64 5.82 28.37
CA ASN A 358 3.83 7.15 28.97
C ASN A 358 3.88 8.29 27.96
N LYS A 359 3.47 8.04 26.70
CA LYS A 359 3.38 9.06 25.64
C LYS A 359 4.72 9.73 25.32
N ALA A 360 5.83 9.01 25.47
CA ALA A 360 7.13 9.54 25.13
C ALA A 360 7.24 9.78 23.62
N THR A 361 7.69 10.96 23.24
CA THR A 361 7.97 11.34 21.85
C THR A 361 9.44 11.21 21.49
N SER A 362 10.28 10.89 22.47
CA SER A 362 11.71 10.71 22.32
C SER A 362 12.19 9.64 23.30
N MET A 363 13.16 8.83 22.87
CA MET A 363 13.73 7.77 23.69
C MET A 363 15.20 7.52 23.35
N LYS A 364 15.96 7.11 24.34
CA LYS A 364 17.34 6.70 24.16
C LYS A 364 17.41 5.33 23.52
N ALA A 365 18.33 5.18 22.60
CA ALA A 365 18.68 3.94 21.94
C ALA A 365 20.21 3.77 21.91
N TYR A 366 20.66 2.55 21.81
CA TYR A 366 22.09 2.22 21.89
C TYR A 366 22.49 1.29 20.76
N VAL A 367 23.55 1.66 20.00
CA VAL A 367 24.15 0.74 19.03
C VAL A 367 25.08 -0.19 19.81
N VAL A 368 24.63 -1.41 20.07
CA VAL A 368 25.27 -2.32 21.02
C VAL A 368 26.66 -2.75 20.54
N ASN A 369 26.79 -3.12 19.28
CA ASN A 369 28.04 -3.55 18.68
C ASN A 369 29.01 -2.39 18.31
N LYS A 370 28.65 -1.15 18.66
CA LYS A 370 29.51 0.06 18.60
C LYS A 370 29.66 0.65 20.01
N ASP A 371 30.07 -0.19 20.94
CA ASP A 371 30.35 0.20 22.35
C ASP A 371 29.19 0.90 23.05
N MET A 372 27.96 0.41 22.83
CA MET A 372 26.74 1.01 23.39
C MET A 372 26.61 2.51 23.04
N LYS A 373 27.00 2.87 21.79
CA LYS A 373 26.88 4.26 21.32
C LYS A 373 25.46 4.74 21.47
N GLU A 374 25.26 5.70 22.41
CA GLU A 374 23.96 6.30 22.68
C GLU A 374 23.55 7.24 21.54
N PHE A 375 22.25 7.19 21.19
CA PHE A 375 21.61 8.15 20.29
C PHE A 375 20.11 8.27 20.63
N GLU A 376 19.43 9.21 20.00
CA GLU A 376 18.03 9.47 20.25
C GLU A 376 17.18 9.02 19.05
N LEU A 377 16.10 8.29 19.37
CA LEU A 377 15.00 8.03 18.45
C LEU A 377 13.79 8.86 18.84
N LYS A 378 13.14 9.45 17.86
CA LYS A 378 11.91 10.23 18.06
C LYS A 378 10.72 9.49 17.46
N MET A 379 9.54 9.83 17.95
CA MET A 379 8.28 9.32 17.44
C MET A 379 7.23 10.41 17.58
N ASP A 380 6.48 10.70 16.49
CA ASP A 380 5.38 11.64 16.57
C ASP A 380 4.33 11.20 17.58
N GLU A 381 3.57 12.14 18.12
CA GLU A 381 2.47 11.85 19.03
C GLU A 381 1.56 10.75 18.47
N LEU A 382 1.26 9.79 19.32
CA LEU A 382 0.32 8.70 19.06
C LEU A 382 -1.00 8.99 19.78
N THR A 383 -2.11 8.64 19.17
CA THR A 383 -3.41 8.60 19.87
C THR A 383 -3.41 7.48 20.93
N ASP A 384 -4.39 7.47 21.81
CA ASP A 384 -4.52 6.42 22.83
C ASP A 384 -4.69 5.04 22.16
N ASP A 385 -5.56 4.96 21.15
CA ASP A 385 -5.76 3.72 20.40
C ASP A 385 -4.49 3.26 19.64
N GLU A 386 -3.76 4.19 19.01
CA GLU A 386 -2.50 3.85 18.33
C GLU A 386 -1.46 3.26 19.29
N ARG A 387 -1.41 3.73 20.56
CA ARG A 387 -0.54 3.16 21.58
C ARG A 387 -0.95 1.75 21.95
N GLU A 388 -2.23 1.54 22.24
CA GLU A 388 -2.74 0.21 22.58
C GLU A 388 -2.53 -0.79 21.43
N ILE A 389 -2.73 -0.38 20.17
CA ILE A 389 -2.45 -1.22 19.00
C ILE A 389 -0.97 -1.65 18.96
N ILE A 390 -0.04 -0.73 19.22
CA ILE A 390 1.40 -1.05 19.27
C ILE A 390 1.69 -1.99 20.42
N LEU A 391 1.13 -1.73 21.59
CA LEU A 391 1.33 -2.56 22.79
C LEU A 391 0.78 -3.98 22.60
N ASP A 392 -0.39 -4.11 21.98
CA ASP A 392 -1.00 -5.41 21.66
C ASP A 392 -0.31 -6.14 20.49
N GLY A 393 0.62 -5.47 19.80
CA GLY A 393 1.42 -6.04 18.73
C GLY A 393 0.83 -5.89 17.33
N CYS A 394 -0.47 -5.66 17.19
CA CYS A 394 -1.15 -5.26 15.95
C CYS A 394 -2.64 -4.95 16.18
N LEU A 395 -3.26 -4.33 15.17
CA LEU A 395 -4.70 -4.01 15.19
C LEU A 395 -5.61 -5.25 15.33
N ILE A 396 -5.20 -6.41 14.79
CA ILE A 396 -5.96 -7.66 14.92
C ILE A 396 -6.03 -8.08 16.38
N ASN A 397 -4.90 -8.02 17.08
CA ASN A 397 -4.83 -8.34 18.52
C ASN A 397 -5.61 -7.32 19.35
N TYR A 398 -5.50 -6.03 19.02
CA TYR A 398 -6.27 -4.98 19.68
C TYR A 398 -7.77 -5.30 19.65
N TYR A 399 -8.36 -5.59 18.50
CA TYR A 399 -9.77 -5.97 18.41
C TYR A 399 -10.12 -7.33 19.04
N ARG A 400 -9.13 -8.19 19.29
CA ARG A 400 -9.35 -9.44 20.01
C ARG A 400 -9.39 -9.21 21.51
N ASN A 401 -8.63 -8.23 22.00
CA ASN A 401 -8.44 -7.97 23.43
C ASN A 401 -9.43 -6.94 23.99
N HIS A 402 -10.01 -6.11 23.14
CA HIS A 402 -10.94 -5.04 23.46
C HIS A 402 -12.29 -5.22 22.72
#